data_c3741535af8ba9fe5dc2ef07fa4ea420
#
_entry.id   c3741535af8ba9fe5dc2ef07fa4ea420
#
_cell.length_a   1.000
_cell.length_b   1.000
_cell.length_c   1.000
_cell.angle_alpha   90.00
_cell.angle_beta   90.00
_cell.angle_gamma   90.00
#
_symmetry.space_group_name_H-M   'P 1'
#
loop_
_entity.id
_entity.type
_entity.pdbx_description
1 polymer ?
#
loop_
_entity_poly.entity_id
_entity_poly.type
_entity_poly.pdbx_seq_one_letter_code
_entity_poly.pdbx_strand_id
1 'polypeptide(L)'
;MQIPSTYSTVQVGMRSLTGTPVQYKINTEEKTMNSTVDMYYKVSLAEGKLVIQNVSGGILALTRLKVTSATAATTNDSGVIPQTTPEAIRYAMALMRGIDVPQFTDVAEDAWYHDYVYDLVYRGVVNGMTATTYEPEGKLTRAQFVKLLACSLADAETLKTYEGKHPFKDSEGHWAEAYIAWAKDKGIVEGVSATEFDPEAPITREQMATIFGRYALKQGIELPKDAAPAQSFPDADKISEYAREFVELMRIAGILNGYEDGTFRPQGNATRAEAAKLFSLFLSITDKLVK
;
A
#
# COMPACT_ATOMS: atom_id res chain seq x y z
N MET A 1 13.73 -11.86 11.05
CA MET A 1 12.49 -11.18 11.48
C MET A 1 12.48 -11.13 12.98
N GLN A 2 12.31 -9.94 13.55
CA GLN A 2 12.11 -9.74 15.01
C GLN A 2 10.60 -9.81 15.27
N ILE A 3 10.20 -10.67 16.19
CA ILE A 3 8.80 -10.83 16.58
C ILE A 3 8.67 -10.33 18.03
N PRO A 4 7.66 -9.54 18.38
CA PRO A 4 7.49 -9.06 19.74
C PRO A 4 7.56 -10.18 20.78
N SER A 5 8.13 -9.90 21.93
CA SER A 5 8.35 -10.90 23.01
C SER A 5 7.06 -11.54 23.57
N THR A 6 5.91 -10.97 23.24
CA THR A 6 4.59 -11.52 23.57
C THR A 6 4.25 -12.81 22.82
N TYR A 7 5.00 -13.12 21.74
CA TYR A 7 4.78 -14.32 20.94
C TYR A 7 5.86 -15.36 21.22
N SER A 8 5.46 -16.60 21.42
CA SER A 8 6.36 -17.70 21.72
C SER A 8 6.56 -18.70 20.59
N THR A 9 5.61 -18.77 19.66
CA THR A 9 5.68 -19.71 18.54
C THR A 9 5.14 -19.09 17.25
N VAL A 10 5.72 -19.54 16.14
CA VAL A 10 5.27 -19.20 14.78
C VAL A 10 4.99 -20.48 14.02
N GLN A 11 3.87 -20.52 13.31
CA GLN A 11 3.61 -21.55 12.32
C GLN A 11 3.94 -20.99 10.94
N VAL A 12 4.83 -21.66 10.23
CA VAL A 12 5.30 -21.26 8.90
C VAL A 12 4.78 -22.28 7.88
N GLY A 13 4.04 -21.78 6.89
CA GLY A 13 3.64 -22.59 5.73
C GLY A 13 4.57 -22.30 4.56
N MET A 14 5.08 -23.33 3.92
CA MET A 14 6.02 -23.21 2.80
C MET A 14 5.79 -24.30 1.77
N ARG A 15 6.13 -24.02 0.50
CA ARG A 15 6.17 -25.01 -0.57
C ARG A 15 7.30 -24.73 -1.57
N SER A 16 7.74 -25.73 -2.30
CA SER A 16 8.58 -25.53 -3.47
C SER A 16 7.73 -25.14 -4.68
N LEU A 17 8.10 -24.07 -5.38
CA LEU A 17 7.41 -23.65 -6.62
C LEU A 17 7.90 -24.40 -7.86
N THR A 18 9.08 -25.00 -7.79
CA THR A 18 9.72 -25.67 -8.94
C THR A 18 9.53 -27.18 -8.96
N GLY A 19 8.97 -27.77 -7.89
CA GLY A 19 8.90 -29.23 -7.73
C GLY A 19 10.26 -29.90 -7.47
N THR A 20 11.36 -29.14 -7.51
CA THR A 20 12.70 -29.64 -7.15
C THR A 20 12.92 -29.48 -5.64
N PRO A 21 13.74 -30.37 -5.01
CA PRO A 21 14.09 -30.23 -3.62
C PRO A 21 14.74 -28.89 -3.34
N VAL A 22 14.26 -28.19 -2.31
CA VAL A 22 14.81 -26.92 -1.83
C VAL A 22 15.37 -27.13 -0.44
N GLN A 23 16.65 -26.83 -0.23
CA GLN A 23 17.25 -26.84 1.09
C GLN A 23 17.11 -25.45 1.71
N TYR A 24 16.63 -25.42 2.94
CA TYR A 24 16.38 -24.16 3.67
C TYR A 24 16.69 -24.37 5.15
N LYS A 25 16.88 -23.24 5.84
CA LYS A 25 17.01 -23.21 7.29
C LYS A 25 15.85 -22.45 7.90
N ILE A 26 15.31 -22.99 9.00
CA ILE A 26 14.45 -22.25 9.92
C ILE A 26 15.23 -22.08 11.21
N ASN A 27 15.60 -20.85 11.53
CA ASN A 27 16.57 -20.52 12.57
C ASN A 27 17.90 -21.24 12.30
N THR A 28 18.27 -22.22 13.11
CA THR A 28 19.50 -23.01 12.96
C THR A 28 19.28 -24.38 12.35
N GLU A 29 18.03 -24.81 12.19
CA GLU A 29 17.70 -26.15 11.69
C GLU A 29 17.66 -26.19 10.16
N GLU A 30 18.44 -27.08 9.57
CA GLU A 30 18.39 -27.38 8.13
C GLU A 30 17.25 -28.34 7.82
N LYS A 31 16.52 -28.05 6.77
CA LYS A 31 15.37 -28.82 6.28
C LYS A 31 15.38 -28.89 4.75
N THR A 32 14.76 -29.93 4.21
CA THR A 32 14.55 -30.08 2.77
C THR A 32 13.06 -30.06 2.45
N MET A 33 12.66 -29.24 1.50
CA MET A 33 11.30 -29.17 0.97
C MET A 33 11.24 -29.90 -0.37
N ASN A 34 10.45 -30.94 -0.41
CA ASN A 34 10.25 -31.76 -1.63
C ASN A 34 8.82 -31.60 -2.18
N SER A 35 7.98 -30.81 -1.50
CA SER A 35 6.55 -30.75 -1.78
C SER A 35 6.17 -29.48 -2.53
N THR A 36 5.33 -29.61 -3.54
CA THR A 36 4.63 -28.50 -4.20
C THR A 36 3.34 -28.12 -3.49
N VAL A 37 2.93 -28.88 -2.48
CA VAL A 37 1.82 -28.54 -1.56
C VAL A 37 2.36 -27.86 -0.32
N ASP A 38 1.52 -27.05 0.31
CA ASP A 38 1.90 -26.32 1.53
C ASP A 38 2.26 -27.28 2.66
N MET A 39 3.46 -27.14 3.19
CA MET A 39 3.93 -27.81 4.40
C MET A 39 3.98 -26.80 5.54
N TYR A 40 3.53 -27.21 6.73
CA TYR A 40 3.43 -26.33 7.88
C TYR A 40 4.39 -26.73 8.98
N TYR A 41 5.16 -25.77 9.46
CA TYR A 41 6.14 -25.97 10.54
C TYR A 41 5.79 -25.07 11.73
N LYS A 42 5.71 -25.65 12.91
CA LYS A 42 5.62 -24.90 14.16
C LYS A 42 7.04 -24.64 14.66
N VAL A 43 7.40 -23.40 14.79
CA VAL A 43 8.74 -22.96 15.19
C VAL A 43 8.65 -22.21 16.51
N SER A 44 9.42 -22.63 17.52
CA SER A 44 9.59 -21.88 18.76
C SER A 44 10.52 -20.71 18.51
N LEU A 45 10.16 -19.55 19.03
CA LEU A 45 10.96 -18.34 18.92
C LEU A 45 11.98 -18.28 20.06
N ALA A 46 13.26 -18.36 19.70
CA ALA A 46 14.33 -18.01 20.61
C ALA A 46 14.60 -16.50 20.45
N GLU A 47 14.55 -15.75 21.53
CA GLU A 47 14.81 -14.30 21.54
C GLU A 47 13.89 -13.47 20.60
N GLY A 48 12.66 -13.95 20.35
CA GLY A 48 11.70 -13.27 19.48
C GLY A 48 12.11 -13.20 18.00
N LYS A 49 13.05 -14.06 17.55
CA LYS A 49 13.58 -14.00 16.19
C LYS A 49 13.22 -15.23 15.37
N LEU A 50 12.71 -15.02 14.17
CA LEU A 50 12.52 -16.03 13.13
C LEU A 50 13.41 -15.72 11.94
N VAL A 51 14.26 -16.67 11.57
CA VAL A 51 15.11 -16.59 10.37
C VAL A 51 14.74 -17.73 9.45
N ILE A 52 14.38 -17.44 8.22
CA ILE A 52 14.16 -18.41 7.15
C ILE A 52 15.15 -18.07 6.04
N GLN A 53 15.99 -19.03 5.69
CA GLN A 53 17.02 -18.86 4.69
C GLN A 53 16.94 -19.98 3.66
N ASN A 54 16.81 -19.63 2.38
CA ASN A 54 17.03 -20.59 1.30
C ASN A 54 18.52 -20.86 1.18
N VAL A 55 18.92 -22.13 1.28
CA VAL A 55 20.32 -22.56 1.25
C VAL A 55 20.73 -22.99 -0.15
N SER A 56 19.90 -23.78 -0.80
CA SER A 56 20.16 -24.25 -2.17
C SER A 56 18.91 -24.82 -2.83
N GLY A 57 18.92 -24.92 -4.14
CA GLY A 57 17.84 -25.52 -4.92
C GLY A 57 16.89 -24.51 -5.55
N GLY A 58 15.66 -24.91 -5.74
CA GLY A 58 14.63 -24.12 -6.43
C GLY A 58 14.07 -22.95 -5.61
N ILE A 59 12.93 -22.46 -6.04
CA ILE A 59 12.24 -21.33 -5.38
C ILE A 59 11.37 -21.85 -4.24
N LEU A 60 11.62 -21.34 -3.03
CA LEU A 60 10.83 -21.60 -1.84
C LEU A 60 9.77 -20.48 -1.70
N ALA A 61 8.50 -20.85 -1.72
CA ALA A 61 7.42 -19.93 -1.43
C ALA A 61 7.02 -20.01 0.04
N LEU A 62 6.94 -18.87 0.71
CA LEU A 62 6.30 -18.72 2.01
C LEU A 62 4.80 -18.51 1.79
N THR A 63 3.98 -19.50 2.17
CA THR A 63 2.54 -19.49 1.88
C THR A 63 1.70 -19.11 3.08
N ARG A 64 2.26 -19.25 4.29
CA ARG A 64 1.57 -18.90 5.53
C ARG A 64 2.56 -18.52 6.63
N LEU A 65 2.20 -17.51 7.41
CA LEU A 65 2.83 -17.21 8.69
C LEU A 65 1.74 -17.00 9.74
N LYS A 66 1.76 -17.76 10.82
CA LYS A 66 0.86 -17.62 11.96
C LYS A 66 1.68 -17.42 13.23
N VAL A 67 1.43 -16.32 13.91
CA VAL A 67 2.10 -15.98 15.18
C VAL A 67 1.13 -16.26 16.32
N THR A 68 1.59 -16.92 17.38
CA THR A 68 0.75 -17.28 18.52
C THR A 68 1.31 -16.64 19.77
N SER A 69 0.50 -15.90 20.51
CA SER A 69 0.87 -15.26 21.77
C SER A 69 1.16 -16.30 22.86
N ALA A 70 2.12 -16.00 23.74
CA ALA A 70 2.45 -16.82 24.89
C ALA A 70 1.31 -16.90 25.92
N THR A 71 0.42 -15.91 25.94
CA THR A 71 -0.73 -15.86 26.87
C THR A 71 -1.93 -16.69 26.42
N ALA A 72 -1.94 -17.23 25.20
CA ALA A 72 -3.02 -18.09 24.68
C ALA A 72 -2.88 -19.58 25.08
N ALA A 73 -2.05 -19.90 26.05
CA ALA A 73 -1.80 -21.27 26.52
C ALA A 73 -2.75 -21.75 27.62
N THR A 74 -3.91 -21.15 27.79
CA THR A 74 -4.96 -21.70 28.68
C THR A 74 -6.17 -22.12 27.86
N THR A 75 -6.23 -23.45 27.63
CA THR A 75 -7.42 -24.29 27.50
C THR A 75 -8.48 -23.87 26.48
N ASN A 76 -8.46 -24.50 25.31
CA ASN A 76 -9.50 -25.45 24.89
C ASN A 76 -9.10 -26.06 23.54
N ASP A 77 -8.89 -27.35 23.60
CA ASP A 77 -8.65 -28.23 22.46
C ASP A 77 -9.97 -28.47 21.69
N SER A 78 -10.50 -27.41 21.13
CA SER A 78 -11.51 -27.49 20.09
C SER A 78 -10.86 -26.92 18.83
N GLY A 79 -10.41 -27.81 17.96
CA GLY A 79 -9.68 -27.62 16.69
C GLY A 79 -10.09 -26.49 15.74
N VAL A 80 -10.49 -25.36 16.24
CA VAL A 80 -10.68 -24.13 15.48
C VAL A 80 -9.35 -23.40 15.47
N ILE A 81 -8.61 -23.55 14.39
CA ILE A 81 -7.45 -22.71 14.10
C ILE A 81 -7.96 -21.27 14.00
N PRO A 82 -7.57 -20.35 14.89
CA PRO A 82 -7.92 -18.95 14.70
C PRO A 82 -7.38 -18.55 13.32
N GLN A 83 -8.25 -18.06 12.46
CA GLN A 83 -7.83 -17.64 11.11
C GLN A 83 -6.83 -16.50 11.29
N THR A 84 -5.63 -16.68 10.76
CA THR A 84 -4.64 -15.61 10.67
C THR A 84 -5.27 -14.53 9.82
N THR A 85 -5.53 -13.37 10.39
CA THR A 85 -6.14 -12.27 9.63
C THR A 85 -5.22 -11.93 8.45
N PRO A 86 -5.76 -11.52 7.30
CA PRO A 86 -4.97 -11.05 6.17
C PRO A 86 -3.94 -9.99 6.59
N GLU A 87 -4.26 -9.19 7.60
CA GLU A 87 -3.41 -8.17 8.18
C GLU A 87 -2.16 -8.75 8.86
N ALA A 88 -2.31 -9.77 9.71
CA ALA A 88 -1.15 -10.42 10.35
C ALA A 88 -0.17 -11.01 9.32
N ILE A 89 -0.68 -11.48 8.18
CA ILE A 89 0.15 -11.95 7.08
C ILE A 89 0.91 -10.79 6.44
N ARG A 90 0.24 -9.67 6.15
CA ARG A 90 0.85 -8.47 5.55
C ARG A 90 1.92 -7.89 6.47
N TYR A 91 1.63 -7.77 7.77
CA TYR A 91 2.59 -7.34 8.78
C TYR A 91 3.87 -8.20 8.76
N ALA A 92 3.70 -9.52 8.79
CA ALA A 92 4.83 -10.43 8.77
C ALA A 92 5.64 -10.33 7.47
N MET A 93 4.98 -10.19 6.32
CA MET A 93 5.64 -10.00 5.02
C MET A 93 6.39 -8.67 4.95
N ALA A 94 5.86 -7.61 5.53
CA ALA A 94 6.52 -6.30 5.61
C ALA A 94 7.82 -6.40 6.40
N LEU A 95 7.78 -7.02 7.59
CA LEU A 95 8.97 -7.25 8.41
C LEU A 95 10.03 -8.09 7.68
N MET A 96 9.61 -9.13 6.92
CA MET A 96 10.53 -9.94 6.12
C MET A 96 11.21 -9.16 4.99
N ARG A 97 10.58 -8.11 4.51
CA ARG A 97 11.12 -7.18 3.50
C ARG A 97 11.95 -6.06 4.11
N GLY A 98 12.13 -6.06 5.44
CA GLY A 98 12.84 -5.01 6.17
C GLY A 98 12.07 -3.71 6.29
N ILE A 99 10.75 -3.74 6.08
CA ILE A 99 9.88 -2.58 6.28
C ILE A 99 9.62 -2.44 7.77
N ASP A 100 9.99 -1.28 8.32
CA ASP A 100 9.61 -0.90 9.68
C ASP A 100 8.10 -0.59 9.71
N VAL A 101 7.39 -1.22 10.65
CA VAL A 101 5.94 -1.05 10.80
C VAL A 101 5.68 -0.27 12.07
N PRO A 102 5.51 1.05 11.97
CA PRO A 102 5.25 1.88 13.13
C PRO A 102 3.88 1.58 13.75
N GLN A 103 3.77 1.81 15.05
CA GLN A 103 2.49 1.80 15.77
C GLN A 103 2.03 3.25 15.92
N PHE A 104 1.05 3.65 15.12
CA PHE A 104 0.55 5.02 15.15
C PHE A 104 -0.46 5.20 16.28
N THR A 105 -0.20 6.15 17.17
CA THR A 105 -1.10 6.45 18.31
C THR A 105 -2.36 7.21 17.90
N ASP A 106 -2.36 7.79 16.70
CA ASP A 106 -3.45 8.57 16.12
C ASP A 106 -4.21 7.84 15.00
N VAL A 107 -3.97 6.54 14.85
CA VAL A 107 -4.70 5.64 13.94
C VAL A 107 -5.37 4.57 14.79
N ALA A 108 -6.60 4.84 15.24
CA ALA A 108 -7.37 3.90 16.05
C ALA A 108 -7.76 2.65 15.24
N GLU A 109 -7.80 1.48 15.89
CA GLU A 109 -8.11 0.19 15.25
C GLU A 109 -9.51 0.16 14.60
N ASP A 110 -10.47 0.90 15.14
CA ASP A 110 -11.83 1.03 14.64
C ASP A 110 -12.03 2.20 13.66
N ALA A 111 -10.98 2.97 13.38
CA ALA A 111 -11.06 4.06 12.41
C ALA A 111 -11.26 3.52 11.00
N TRP A 112 -12.16 4.13 10.22
CA TRP A 112 -12.47 3.72 8.84
C TRP A 112 -11.25 3.68 7.91
N TYR A 113 -10.19 4.42 8.24
CA TYR A 113 -8.95 4.51 7.45
C TYR A 113 -7.85 3.57 7.93
N HIS A 114 -8.01 2.92 9.09
CA HIS A 114 -6.97 2.07 9.71
C HIS A 114 -6.36 1.08 8.72
N ASP A 115 -7.17 0.22 8.13
CA ASP A 115 -6.71 -0.84 7.24
C ASP A 115 -6.03 -0.30 5.97
N TYR A 116 -6.50 0.84 5.45
CA TYR A 116 -5.90 1.48 4.28
C TYR A 116 -4.52 2.09 4.59
N VAL A 117 -4.38 2.71 5.76
CA VAL A 117 -3.10 3.26 6.23
C VAL A 117 -2.08 2.13 6.40
N TYR A 118 -2.45 1.08 7.13
CA TYR A 118 -1.55 -0.04 7.36
C TYR A 118 -1.28 -0.89 6.12
N ASP A 119 -2.21 -1.01 5.17
CA ASP A 119 -1.92 -1.62 3.87
C ASP A 119 -0.77 -0.89 3.15
N LEU A 120 -0.77 0.44 3.14
CA LEU A 120 0.31 1.23 2.54
C LEU A 120 1.62 1.18 3.33
N VAL A 121 1.56 1.11 4.66
CA VAL A 121 2.74 0.87 5.51
C VAL A 121 3.36 -0.48 5.18
N TYR A 122 2.57 -1.55 5.12
CA TYR A 122 3.06 -2.89 4.79
C TYR A 122 3.62 -3.00 3.37
N ARG A 123 3.18 -2.16 2.46
CA ARG A 123 3.75 -2.02 1.11
C ARG A 123 5.04 -1.20 1.09
N GLY A 124 5.35 -0.47 2.17
CA GLY A 124 6.47 0.48 2.22
C GLY A 124 6.22 1.76 1.43
N VAL A 125 4.95 2.07 1.15
CA VAL A 125 4.53 3.26 0.39
C VAL A 125 4.48 4.51 1.26
N VAL A 126 4.01 4.36 2.50
CA VAL A 126 3.88 5.47 3.45
C VAL A 126 4.62 5.19 4.75
N ASN A 127 5.09 6.27 5.36
CA ASN A 127 5.57 6.32 6.72
C ASN A 127 4.74 7.33 7.52
N GLY A 128 4.90 7.32 8.85
CA GLY A 128 4.33 8.36 9.70
C GLY A 128 4.91 9.75 9.43
N MET A 129 4.27 10.75 10.00
CA MET A 129 4.85 12.09 10.11
C MET A 129 5.95 12.11 11.18
N THR A 130 5.77 11.27 12.20
CA THR A 130 6.80 10.93 13.19
C THR A 130 6.89 9.41 13.33
N ALA A 131 7.72 8.92 14.23
CA ALA A 131 7.82 7.50 14.53
C ALA A 131 6.50 6.89 15.07
N THR A 132 5.60 7.72 15.63
CA THR A 132 4.39 7.27 16.31
C THR A 132 3.11 7.96 15.86
N THR A 133 3.16 8.87 14.89
CA THR A 133 1.98 9.60 14.39
C THR A 133 1.89 9.54 12.87
N TYR A 134 0.68 9.36 12.35
CA TYR A 134 0.36 9.37 10.92
C TYR A 134 -0.26 10.69 10.47
N GLU A 135 -0.99 11.38 11.34
CA GLU A 135 -1.77 12.59 11.07
C GLU A 135 -2.86 12.38 10.00
N PRO A 136 -3.84 11.49 10.25
CA PRO A 136 -4.83 11.09 9.24
C PRO A 136 -5.67 12.26 8.70
N GLU A 137 -5.97 13.27 9.53
CA GLU A 137 -6.73 14.47 9.14
C GLU A 137 -5.86 15.57 8.53
N GLY A 138 -4.54 15.39 8.53
CA GLY A 138 -3.60 16.31 7.92
C GLY A 138 -3.88 16.46 6.42
N LYS A 139 -3.76 17.67 5.89
CA LYS A 139 -3.93 17.92 4.45
C LYS A 139 -2.66 17.56 3.70
N LEU A 140 -2.82 16.90 2.57
CA LEU A 140 -1.71 16.60 1.66
C LEU A 140 -1.46 17.78 0.73
N THR A 141 -0.18 18.12 0.54
CA THR A 141 0.19 19.00 -0.56
C THR A 141 0.22 18.23 -1.89
N ARG A 142 0.15 18.95 -2.98
CA ARG A 142 0.27 18.38 -4.33
C ARG A 142 1.60 17.67 -4.52
N ALA A 143 2.68 18.23 -4.01
CA ALA A 143 4.01 17.62 -4.02
C ALA A 143 4.07 16.30 -3.23
N GLN A 144 3.50 16.28 -2.03
CA GLN A 144 3.44 15.07 -1.21
C GLN A 144 2.65 13.95 -1.90
N PHE A 145 1.53 14.30 -2.53
CA PHE A 145 0.71 13.33 -3.27
C PHE A 145 1.47 12.74 -4.47
N VAL A 146 2.13 13.59 -5.27
CA VAL A 146 2.92 13.13 -6.43
C VAL A 146 4.12 12.30 -6.01
N LYS A 147 4.78 12.63 -4.89
CA LYS A 147 5.82 11.77 -4.32
C LYS A 147 5.29 10.39 -3.97
N LEU A 148 4.15 10.30 -3.26
CA LEU A 148 3.54 9.02 -2.93
C LEU A 148 3.25 8.20 -4.19
N LEU A 149 2.70 8.83 -5.22
CA LEU A 149 2.41 8.19 -6.49
C LEU A 149 3.69 7.67 -7.16
N ALA A 150 4.70 8.52 -7.30
CA ALA A 150 5.96 8.16 -7.93
C ALA A 150 6.68 7.02 -7.20
N CYS A 151 6.77 7.08 -5.88
CA CYS A 151 7.40 6.02 -5.07
C CYS A 151 6.59 4.70 -5.07
N SER A 152 5.29 4.75 -5.36
CA SER A 152 4.47 3.54 -5.48
C SER A 152 4.60 2.83 -6.83
N LEU A 153 5.01 3.57 -7.88
CA LEU A 153 4.87 3.15 -9.28
C LEU A 153 6.19 3.11 -10.04
N ALA A 154 7.24 3.73 -9.52
CA ALA A 154 8.56 3.74 -10.12
C ALA A 154 9.62 3.30 -9.11
N ASP A 155 10.65 2.62 -9.59
CA ASP A 155 11.82 2.28 -8.77
C ASP A 155 12.73 3.50 -8.56
N ALA A 156 13.60 3.40 -7.55
CA ALA A 156 14.50 4.49 -7.16
C ALA A 156 15.50 4.87 -8.29
N GLU A 157 15.96 3.91 -9.09
CA GLU A 157 16.88 4.17 -10.19
C GLU A 157 16.19 4.97 -11.30
N THR A 158 14.95 4.62 -11.61
CA THR A 158 14.13 5.41 -12.54
C THR A 158 13.97 6.85 -12.04
N LEU A 159 13.61 7.05 -10.76
CA LEU A 159 13.39 8.39 -10.20
C LEU A 159 14.65 9.25 -10.18
N LYS A 160 15.83 8.65 -9.94
CA LYS A 160 17.11 9.36 -10.05
C LYS A 160 17.35 9.98 -11.43
N THR A 161 16.85 9.39 -12.50
CA THR A 161 17.01 9.94 -13.86
C THR A 161 16.26 11.25 -14.07
N TYR A 162 15.42 11.63 -13.13
CA TYR A 162 14.64 12.88 -13.16
C TYR A 162 15.20 13.97 -12.23
N GLU A 163 16.24 13.69 -11.46
CA GLU A 163 16.93 14.70 -10.65
C GLU A 163 17.46 15.83 -11.54
N GLY A 164 17.26 17.07 -11.10
CA GLY A 164 17.63 18.27 -11.86
C GLY A 164 16.74 18.59 -13.06
N LYS A 165 15.62 17.89 -13.23
CA LYS A 165 14.61 18.20 -14.24
C LYS A 165 13.42 18.93 -13.58
N HIS A 166 13.18 20.16 -14.01
CA HIS A 166 12.14 21.03 -13.45
C HIS A 166 11.21 21.54 -14.56
N PRO A 167 10.15 20.75 -14.90
CA PRO A 167 9.21 21.10 -15.96
C PRO A 167 8.36 22.34 -15.66
N PHE A 168 8.34 22.77 -14.39
CA PHE A 168 7.66 23.96 -13.91
C PHE A 168 8.64 24.86 -13.18
N LYS A 169 8.45 26.17 -13.27
CA LYS A 169 9.34 27.16 -12.64
C LYS A 169 9.43 27.04 -11.13
N ASP A 170 8.29 26.75 -10.48
CA ASP A 170 8.15 26.57 -9.06
C ASP A 170 8.53 25.18 -8.55
N SER A 171 8.96 24.30 -9.44
CA SER A 171 9.55 23.00 -9.09
C SER A 171 11.07 23.01 -9.06
N GLU A 172 11.74 24.05 -9.59
CA GLU A 172 13.19 24.19 -9.59
C GLU A 172 13.73 24.28 -8.16
N GLY A 173 14.63 23.35 -7.79
CA GLY A 173 15.19 23.26 -6.45
C GLY A 173 14.22 22.84 -5.35
N HIS A 174 12.99 22.48 -5.69
CA HIS A 174 12.02 21.97 -4.75
C HIS A 174 12.32 20.50 -4.42
N TRP A 175 12.16 20.07 -3.17
CA TRP A 175 12.44 18.71 -2.72
C TRP A 175 11.70 17.61 -3.53
N ALA A 176 10.55 17.95 -4.13
CA ALA A 176 9.76 17.03 -4.95
C ALA A 176 10.04 17.13 -6.45
N GLU A 177 11.05 17.90 -6.87
CA GLU A 177 11.36 18.19 -8.26
C GLU A 177 11.38 16.93 -9.16
N ALA A 178 12.14 15.91 -8.76
CA ALA A 178 12.26 14.67 -9.53
C ALA A 178 10.93 13.91 -9.67
N TYR A 179 10.12 13.89 -8.62
CA TYR A 179 8.79 13.24 -8.64
C TYR A 179 7.82 13.98 -9.55
N ILE A 180 7.83 15.31 -9.52
CA ILE A 180 7.01 16.16 -10.38
C ILE A 180 7.43 15.99 -11.83
N ALA A 181 8.74 15.98 -12.10
CA ALA A 181 9.28 15.78 -13.44
C ALA A 181 8.92 14.41 -14.02
N TRP A 182 9.04 13.34 -13.22
CA TRP A 182 8.60 12.01 -13.60
C TRP A 182 7.10 11.97 -13.92
N ALA A 183 6.27 12.50 -13.05
CA ALA A 183 4.83 12.48 -13.25
C ALA A 183 4.37 13.32 -14.46
N LYS A 184 5.06 14.41 -14.75
CA LYS A 184 4.82 15.23 -15.95
C LYS A 184 5.23 14.49 -17.22
N ASP A 185 6.42 13.87 -17.24
CA ASP A 185 6.91 13.06 -18.37
C ASP A 185 5.96 11.89 -18.69
N LYS A 186 5.39 11.26 -17.68
CA LYS A 186 4.39 10.19 -17.85
C LYS A 186 3.00 10.71 -18.24
N GLY A 187 2.80 12.02 -18.33
CA GLY A 187 1.52 12.64 -18.65
C GLY A 187 0.43 12.43 -17.58
N ILE A 188 0.86 12.18 -16.34
CA ILE A 188 -0.02 11.92 -15.18
C ILE A 188 -0.48 13.23 -14.56
N VAL A 189 0.42 14.20 -14.47
CA VAL A 189 0.13 15.52 -13.90
C VAL A 189 0.25 16.63 -14.91
N GLU A 190 -0.53 17.66 -14.68
CA GLU A 190 -0.41 18.95 -15.32
C GLU A 190 -0.20 20.02 -14.25
N GLY A 191 0.36 21.16 -14.65
CA GLY A 191 0.48 22.30 -13.77
C GLY A 191 -0.89 22.96 -13.50
N VAL A 192 -0.90 23.88 -12.55
CA VAL A 192 -2.02 24.82 -12.36
C VAL A 192 -2.04 25.87 -13.48
N SER A 193 -0.88 26.04 -14.13
CA SER A 193 -0.69 26.81 -15.36
C SER A 193 0.34 26.12 -16.27
N ALA A 194 0.62 26.71 -17.41
CA ALA A 194 1.66 26.20 -18.32
C ALA A 194 3.07 26.16 -17.68
N THR A 195 3.33 26.98 -16.69
CA THR A 195 4.65 27.17 -16.08
C THR A 195 4.73 26.90 -14.58
N GLU A 196 3.60 26.60 -13.92
CA GLU A 196 3.55 26.42 -12.46
C GLU A 196 2.82 25.16 -12.08
N PHE A 197 3.35 24.44 -11.11
CA PHE A 197 2.78 23.21 -10.55
C PHE A 197 1.99 23.48 -9.26
N ASP A 198 2.39 24.49 -8.48
CA ASP A 198 1.91 24.82 -7.14
C ASP A 198 2.13 23.66 -6.13
N PRO A 199 3.41 23.28 -5.87
CA PRO A 199 3.75 22.06 -5.13
C PRO A 199 3.26 22.08 -3.68
N GLU A 200 3.23 23.23 -3.02
CA GLU A 200 2.85 23.36 -1.61
C GLU A 200 1.35 23.59 -1.39
N ALA A 201 0.57 23.83 -2.44
CA ALA A 201 -0.88 23.92 -2.32
C ALA A 201 -1.49 22.60 -1.87
N PRO A 202 -2.50 22.61 -1.00
CA PRO A 202 -3.27 21.42 -0.68
C PRO A 202 -3.90 20.82 -1.93
N ILE A 203 -3.78 19.50 -2.12
CA ILE A 203 -4.41 18.81 -3.25
C ILE A 203 -5.91 18.67 -3.01
N THR A 204 -6.72 18.94 -4.05
CA THR A 204 -8.16 18.74 -3.96
C THR A 204 -8.56 17.29 -4.31
N ARG A 205 -9.76 16.89 -3.89
CA ARG A 205 -10.30 15.55 -4.14
C ARG A 205 -10.45 15.25 -5.63
N GLU A 206 -10.91 16.23 -6.44
CA GLU A 206 -11.00 16.05 -7.89
C GLU A 206 -9.63 15.97 -8.57
N GLN A 207 -8.62 16.70 -8.05
CA GLN A 207 -7.25 16.60 -8.55
C GLN A 207 -6.65 15.22 -8.27
N MET A 208 -6.87 14.65 -7.08
CA MET A 208 -6.45 13.27 -6.78
C MET A 208 -7.07 12.28 -7.76
N ALA A 209 -8.40 12.35 -7.96
CA ALA A 209 -9.10 11.47 -8.88
C ALA A 209 -8.56 11.61 -10.32
N THR A 210 -8.30 12.84 -10.76
CA THR A 210 -7.75 13.13 -12.09
C THR A 210 -6.36 12.50 -12.28
N ILE A 211 -5.48 12.63 -11.31
CA ILE A 211 -4.11 12.08 -11.37
C ILE A 211 -4.14 10.55 -11.48
N PHE A 212 -4.93 9.88 -10.64
CA PHE A 212 -5.06 8.42 -10.72
C PHE A 212 -5.74 7.95 -11.99
N GLY A 213 -6.79 8.63 -12.42
CA GLY A 213 -7.49 8.29 -13.66
C GLY A 213 -6.59 8.44 -14.89
N ARG A 214 -5.81 9.51 -14.99
CA ARG A 214 -4.81 9.69 -16.03
C ARG A 214 -3.76 8.59 -16.02
N TYR A 215 -3.25 8.25 -14.83
CA TYR A 215 -2.31 7.15 -14.72
C TYR A 215 -2.90 5.84 -15.23
N ALA A 216 -4.11 5.48 -14.78
CA ALA A 216 -4.78 4.26 -15.23
C ALA A 216 -4.92 4.20 -16.75
N LEU A 217 -5.39 5.29 -17.36
CA LEU A 217 -5.55 5.36 -18.82
C LEU A 217 -4.20 5.27 -19.56
N LYS A 218 -3.17 5.98 -19.08
CA LYS A 218 -1.83 5.98 -19.69
C LYS A 218 -1.15 4.62 -19.63
N GLN A 219 -1.39 3.86 -18.55
CA GLN A 219 -0.83 2.52 -18.37
C GLN A 219 -1.72 1.42 -18.97
N GLY A 220 -2.87 1.76 -19.57
CA GLY A 220 -3.80 0.76 -20.08
C GLY A 220 -4.41 -0.13 -18.99
N ILE A 221 -4.52 0.39 -17.76
CA ILE A 221 -5.10 -0.34 -16.63
C ILE A 221 -6.62 -0.36 -16.83
N GLU A 222 -7.18 -1.55 -16.99
CA GLU A 222 -8.63 -1.73 -17.05
C GLU A 222 -9.21 -1.74 -15.63
N LEU A 223 -9.82 -0.61 -15.26
CA LEU A 223 -10.53 -0.51 -13.98
C LEU A 223 -11.91 -1.21 -14.06
N PRO A 224 -12.42 -1.74 -12.92
CA PRO A 224 -13.78 -2.28 -12.84
C PRO A 224 -14.82 -1.27 -13.34
N LYS A 225 -15.86 -1.76 -14.04
CA LYS A 225 -16.86 -0.88 -14.68
C LYS A 225 -18.22 -0.85 -13.97
N ASP A 226 -18.36 -1.63 -12.90
CA ASP A 226 -19.64 -1.88 -12.21
C ASP A 226 -19.46 -2.16 -10.70
N ALA A 227 -18.34 -1.72 -10.12
CA ALA A 227 -18.06 -1.94 -8.71
C ALA A 227 -18.81 -0.99 -7.76
N ALA A 228 -19.42 0.08 -8.28
CA ALA A 228 -20.17 1.05 -7.49
C ALA A 228 -21.59 1.26 -8.03
N PRO A 229 -22.53 1.78 -7.20
CA PRO A 229 -23.88 2.11 -7.62
C PRO A 229 -23.91 3.04 -8.84
N ALA A 230 -24.93 2.89 -9.69
CA ALA A 230 -25.09 3.71 -10.90
C ALA A 230 -25.36 5.20 -10.62
N GLN A 231 -25.71 5.55 -9.36
CA GLN A 231 -26.08 6.92 -9.00
C GLN A 231 -24.84 7.81 -8.89
N SER A 232 -24.88 8.94 -9.60
CA SER A 232 -23.88 10.00 -9.53
C SER A 232 -23.92 10.76 -8.20
N PHE A 233 -22.85 11.53 -7.90
CA PHE A 233 -22.82 12.39 -6.72
C PHE A 233 -23.84 13.53 -6.82
N PRO A 234 -24.54 13.91 -5.75
CA PRO A 234 -25.48 15.04 -5.74
C PRO A 234 -24.87 16.37 -6.18
N ASP A 235 -23.56 16.54 -5.93
CA ASP A 235 -22.77 17.73 -6.28
C ASP A 235 -21.87 17.54 -7.50
N ALA A 236 -22.24 16.62 -8.39
CA ALA A 236 -21.47 16.34 -9.62
C ALA A 236 -21.36 17.55 -10.56
N ASP A 237 -22.30 18.48 -10.50
CA ASP A 237 -22.30 19.75 -11.24
C ASP A 237 -21.12 20.67 -10.83
N LYS A 238 -20.62 20.51 -9.60
CA LYS A 238 -19.48 21.26 -9.06
C LYS A 238 -18.11 20.69 -9.45
N ILE A 239 -18.08 19.51 -10.07
CA ILE A 239 -16.84 18.91 -10.56
C ILE A 239 -16.35 19.70 -11.77
N SER A 240 -15.09 20.14 -11.72
CA SER A 240 -14.45 20.83 -12.83
C SER A 240 -14.46 19.98 -14.11
N GLU A 241 -14.61 20.61 -15.26
CA GLU A 241 -14.74 19.92 -16.55
C GLU A 241 -13.58 18.93 -16.79
N TYR A 242 -12.34 19.34 -16.48
CA TYR A 242 -11.16 18.49 -16.65
C TYR A 242 -11.16 17.22 -15.80
N ALA A 243 -11.92 17.20 -14.69
CA ALA A 243 -11.94 16.12 -13.72
C ALA A 243 -13.14 15.17 -13.88
N ARG A 244 -14.20 15.56 -14.59
CA ARG A 244 -15.48 14.83 -14.65
C ARG A 244 -15.29 13.37 -15.07
N GLU A 245 -14.57 13.16 -16.17
CA GLU A 245 -14.33 11.81 -16.68
C GLU A 245 -13.57 10.93 -15.66
N PHE A 246 -12.55 11.49 -15.03
CA PHE A 246 -11.71 10.77 -14.10
C PHE A 246 -12.41 10.49 -12.75
N VAL A 247 -13.19 11.44 -12.25
CA VAL A 247 -14.01 11.25 -11.04
C VAL A 247 -15.02 10.13 -11.27
N GLU A 248 -15.69 10.14 -12.42
CA GLU A 248 -16.67 9.11 -12.76
C GLU A 248 -16.01 7.75 -12.96
N LEU A 249 -14.88 7.69 -13.66
CA LEU A 249 -14.08 6.48 -13.83
C LEU A 249 -13.71 5.85 -12.49
N MET A 250 -13.17 6.65 -11.56
CA MET A 250 -12.75 6.18 -10.25
C MET A 250 -13.94 5.82 -9.34
N ARG A 251 -15.08 6.51 -9.49
CA ARG A 251 -16.33 6.19 -8.80
C ARG A 251 -16.88 4.83 -9.23
N ILE A 252 -17.03 4.62 -10.53
CA ILE A 252 -17.53 3.35 -11.10
C ILE A 252 -16.63 2.18 -10.71
N ALA A 253 -15.32 2.41 -10.65
CA ALA A 253 -14.35 1.41 -10.21
C ALA A 253 -14.42 1.11 -8.70
N GLY A 254 -15.26 1.80 -7.92
CA GLY A 254 -15.37 1.61 -6.48
C GLY A 254 -14.17 2.12 -5.67
N ILE A 255 -13.26 2.88 -6.32
CA ILE A 255 -12.06 3.43 -5.69
C ILE A 255 -12.39 4.73 -4.97
N LEU A 256 -13.28 5.53 -5.55
CA LEU A 256 -13.68 6.84 -5.05
C LEU A 256 -15.13 6.79 -4.54
N ASN A 257 -15.32 7.22 -3.29
CA ASN A 257 -16.63 7.29 -2.66
C ASN A 257 -16.94 8.73 -2.22
N GLY A 258 -18.23 9.04 -2.07
CA GLY A 258 -18.70 10.25 -1.41
C GLY A 258 -18.57 10.17 0.12
N TYR A 259 -18.90 11.29 0.77
CA TYR A 259 -19.10 11.38 2.20
C TYR A 259 -20.43 10.71 2.62
N GLU A 260 -20.74 10.67 3.91
CA GLU A 260 -21.98 10.08 4.44
C GLU A 260 -23.24 10.78 3.90
N ASP A 261 -23.15 12.08 3.58
CA ASP A 261 -24.22 12.85 2.95
C ASP A 261 -24.35 12.59 1.43
N GLY A 262 -23.55 11.69 0.88
CA GLY A 262 -23.49 11.31 -0.52
C GLY A 262 -22.71 12.28 -1.40
N THR A 263 -22.27 13.45 -0.90
CA THR A 263 -21.53 14.45 -1.69
C THR A 263 -20.09 14.01 -1.95
N PHE A 264 -19.54 14.43 -3.08
CA PHE A 264 -18.12 14.21 -3.41
C PHE A 264 -17.19 15.29 -2.88
N ARG A 265 -17.66 16.55 -2.84
CA ARG A 265 -16.91 17.74 -2.46
C ARG A 265 -15.63 17.92 -3.28
N PRO A 266 -15.76 18.14 -4.60
CA PRO A 266 -14.63 18.11 -5.54
C PRO A 266 -13.49 19.07 -5.19
N GLN A 267 -13.81 20.27 -4.71
CA GLN A 267 -12.86 21.32 -4.32
C GLN A 267 -12.34 21.17 -2.87
N GLY A 268 -12.85 20.18 -2.12
CA GLY A 268 -12.38 19.90 -0.77
C GLY A 268 -10.92 19.42 -0.77
N ASN A 269 -10.11 19.94 0.17
CA ASN A 269 -8.74 19.49 0.33
C ASN A 269 -8.70 18.06 0.89
N ALA A 270 -7.95 17.19 0.21
CA ALA A 270 -7.85 15.81 0.62
C ALA A 270 -7.02 15.65 1.90
N THR A 271 -7.49 14.74 2.76
CA THR A 271 -6.73 14.33 3.96
C THR A 271 -5.78 13.20 3.63
N ARG A 272 -4.81 12.96 4.51
CA ARG A 272 -3.89 11.83 4.41
C ARG A 272 -4.64 10.49 4.50
N ALA A 273 -5.69 10.41 5.33
CA ALA A 273 -6.55 9.23 5.41
C ALA A 273 -7.32 8.96 4.11
N GLU A 274 -7.89 10.00 3.50
CA GLU A 274 -8.59 9.88 2.21
C GLU A 274 -7.64 9.44 1.09
N ALA A 275 -6.44 10.00 1.06
CA ALA A 275 -5.42 9.58 0.11
C ALA A 275 -4.99 8.12 0.36
N ALA A 276 -4.79 7.70 1.61
CA ALA A 276 -4.45 6.32 1.93
C ALA A 276 -5.49 5.34 1.41
N LYS A 277 -6.79 5.62 1.60
CA LYS A 277 -7.86 4.79 1.05
C LYS A 277 -7.77 4.69 -0.47
N LEU A 278 -7.63 5.81 -1.15
CA LEU A 278 -7.58 5.86 -2.62
C LEU A 278 -6.37 5.06 -3.15
N PHE A 279 -5.18 5.26 -2.59
CA PHE A 279 -3.96 4.52 -2.95
C PHE A 279 -4.10 3.01 -2.70
N SER A 280 -4.56 2.61 -1.51
CA SER A 280 -4.71 1.20 -1.14
C SER A 280 -5.66 0.47 -2.08
N LEU A 281 -6.83 1.06 -2.37
CA LEU A 281 -7.80 0.48 -3.30
C LEU A 281 -7.25 0.40 -4.72
N PHE A 282 -6.59 1.45 -5.21
CA PHE A 282 -5.99 1.48 -6.54
C PHE A 282 -4.90 0.41 -6.69
N LEU A 283 -3.95 0.33 -5.75
CA LEU A 283 -2.88 -0.66 -5.78
C LEU A 283 -3.43 -2.10 -5.67
N SER A 284 -4.49 -2.31 -4.90
CA SER A 284 -5.13 -3.62 -4.81
C SER A 284 -5.76 -4.10 -6.12
N ILE A 285 -6.22 -3.16 -6.96
CA ILE A 285 -6.72 -3.48 -8.31
C ILE A 285 -5.54 -3.79 -9.23
N THR A 286 -4.51 -2.95 -9.22
CA THR A 286 -3.34 -3.14 -10.10
C THR A 286 -2.58 -4.43 -9.79
N ASP A 287 -2.45 -4.83 -8.53
CA ASP A 287 -1.83 -6.09 -8.12
C ASP A 287 -2.56 -7.33 -8.69
N LYS A 288 -3.86 -7.23 -8.94
CA LYS A 288 -4.65 -8.32 -9.54
C LYS A 288 -4.48 -8.43 -11.05
N LEU A 289 -4.05 -7.35 -11.70
CA LEU A 289 -3.90 -7.28 -13.16
C LEU A 289 -2.50 -7.67 -13.63
N VAL A 290 -1.51 -7.69 -12.73
CA VAL A 290 -0.09 -8.04 -13.02
C VAL A 290 0.19 -9.55 -12.82
N LYS A 291 -0.84 -10.37 -12.73
CA LYS A 291 -0.69 -11.85 -12.59
C LYS A 291 -0.65 -12.56 -13.92
#